data_0602713a866da6067328da02f9c1fff9
#
_entry.id   0602713a866da6067328da02f9c1fff9
#
_cell.length_a   1.000
_cell.length_b   1.000
_cell.length_c   1.000
_cell.angle_alpha   90.00
_cell.angle_beta   90.00
_cell.angle_gamma   90.00
#
_symmetry.space_group_name_H-M   'P 1'
#
loop_
_entity.id
_entity.type
_entity.pdbx_description
1 polymer ?
#
loop_
_entity_poly.entity_id
_entity_poly.type
_entity_poly.pdbx_seq_one_letter_code
_entity_poly.pdbx_strand_id
1 'polypeptide(L)'
;MQRLGFIHDMLDVKVLILFVMSKVSYPVNVQQIYELCYQDDCLSYFDVCTAIPEMVSSGHLKELENDTYEITDKGRADCALTEDSIAYTVKCKAENAVSRFNRQVRRSSYIKTQVIPRESGDFSVIMALDDEVGNLMTLELVAPNQRQALRLSNLFEQKAENLYTLTMAELLDDEEKSEG
;
A
#
# COMPACT_ATOMS: atom_id res chain seq x y z
N MET A 1 -11.06 22.13 25.43
CA MET A 1 -10.88 20.70 25.57
C MET A 1 -9.40 20.42 25.34
N GLN A 2 -8.62 20.06 26.36
CA GLN A 2 -7.20 19.73 26.17
C GLN A 2 -7.13 18.42 25.36
N ARG A 3 -6.52 18.48 24.18
CA ARG A 3 -6.19 17.26 23.40
C ARG A 3 -5.14 16.47 24.19
N LEU A 4 -5.51 15.31 24.67
CA LEU A 4 -4.59 14.37 25.33
C LEU A 4 -3.86 13.61 24.20
N GLY A 5 -2.60 13.99 23.90
CA GLY A 5 -1.79 13.32 22.90
C GLY A 5 -0.63 14.17 22.40
N PHE A 6 0.12 13.65 21.42
CA PHE A 6 1.27 14.33 20.81
C PHE A 6 0.85 15.60 20.04
N ILE A 7 -0.34 15.61 19.40
CA ILE A 7 -0.79 16.70 18.54
C ILE A 7 -1.44 17.79 19.37
N HIS A 8 -0.79 18.96 19.49
CA HIS A 8 -1.29 20.12 20.21
C HIS A 8 -1.78 21.21 19.26
N ASP A 9 -1.12 21.33 18.09
CA ASP A 9 -1.42 22.35 17.09
C ASP A 9 -1.21 21.84 15.65
N MET A 10 -1.42 22.73 14.66
CA MET A 10 -1.25 22.42 13.24
C MET A 10 0.21 22.15 12.86
N LEU A 11 1.18 22.65 13.62
CA LEU A 11 2.58 22.38 13.37
C LEU A 11 2.91 20.91 13.66
N ASP A 12 2.41 20.38 14.77
CA ASP A 12 2.58 18.96 15.11
C ASP A 12 1.96 18.03 14.04
N VAL A 13 0.79 18.42 13.50
CA VAL A 13 0.16 17.72 12.36
C VAL A 13 1.09 17.70 11.14
N LYS A 14 1.65 18.84 10.75
CA LYS A 14 2.56 18.92 9.59
C LYS A 14 3.85 18.13 9.80
N VAL A 15 4.41 18.19 11.01
CA VAL A 15 5.62 17.41 11.36
C VAL A 15 5.35 15.92 11.27
N LEU A 16 4.20 15.45 11.75
CA LEU A 16 3.80 14.04 11.64
C LEU A 16 3.58 13.63 10.17
N ILE A 17 2.93 14.49 9.37
CA ILE A 17 2.75 14.24 7.93
C ILE A 17 4.12 14.15 7.24
N LEU A 18 5.05 15.08 7.50
CA LEU A 18 6.42 15.02 6.93
C LEU A 18 7.12 13.71 7.28
N PHE A 19 7.03 13.29 8.54
CA PHE A 19 7.63 12.06 9.02
C PHE A 19 7.06 10.83 8.27
N VAL A 20 5.74 10.70 8.18
CA VAL A 20 5.07 9.63 7.44
C VAL A 20 5.47 9.67 5.97
N MET A 21 5.38 10.83 5.32
CA MET A 21 5.71 10.99 3.91
C MET A 21 7.18 10.74 3.59
N SER A 22 8.09 10.94 4.55
CA SER A 22 9.52 10.60 4.39
C SER A 22 9.79 9.10 4.31
N LYS A 23 8.90 8.28 4.87
CA LYS A 23 9.02 6.82 4.94
C LYS A 23 8.16 6.09 3.89
N VAL A 24 7.18 6.76 3.30
CA VAL A 24 6.34 6.19 2.24
C VAL A 24 7.15 6.08 0.94
N SER A 25 7.07 4.93 0.26
CA SER A 25 7.81 4.65 -0.97
C SER A 25 7.02 4.91 -2.25
N TYR A 26 5.74 5.25 -2.15
CA TYR A 26 4.82 5.42 -3.26
C TYR A 26 3.98 6.68 -3.07
N PRO A 27 3.54 7.35 -4.15
CA PRO A 27 2.59 8.45 -4.05
C PRO A 27 1.32 8.02 -3.31
N VAL A 28 0.80 8.88 -2.44
CA VAL A 28 -0.37 8.63 -1.61
C VAL A 28 -1.38 9.76 -1.68
N ASN A 29 -2.67 9.43 -1.60
CA ASN A 29 -3.73 10.42 -1.54
C ASN A 29 -3.99 10.90 -0.09
N VAL A 30 -4.82 11.92 0.07
CA VAL A 30 -5.15 12.54 1.37
C VAL A 30 -5.68 11.51 2.37
N GLN A 31 -6.56 10.61 1.93
CA GLN A 31 -7.14 9.57 2.77
C GLN A 31 -6.06 8.62 3.31
N GLN A 32 -5.15 8.19 2.45
CA GLN A 32 -4.03 7.32 2.84
C GLN A 32 -3.06 8.04 3.78
N ILE A 33 -2.78 9.33 3.55
CA ILE A 33 -1.95 10.13 4.47
C ILE A 33 -2.61 10.18 5.85
N TYR A 34 -3.92 10.44 5.92
CA TYR A 34 -4.66 10.43 7.17
C TYR A 34 -4.57 9.09 7.88
N GLU A 35 -4.84 7.98 7.19
CA GLU A 35 -4.79 6.63 7.76
C GLU A 35 -3.40 6.25 8.28
N LEU A 36 -2.33 6.69 7.59
CA LEU A 36 -0.95 6.46 8.01
C LEU A 36 -0.54 7.34 9.20
N CYS A 37 -1.08 8.55 9.30
CA CYS A 37 -0.84 9.47 10.41
C CYS A 37 -1.76 9.21 11.61
N TYR A 38 -2.92 8.57 11.39
CA TYR A 38 -3.90 8.32 12.45
C TYR A 38 -3.37 7.28 13.44
N GLN A 39 -3.05 7.74 14.63
CA GLN A 39 -2.46 6.88 15.67
C GLN A 39 -3.40 6.70 16.87
N ASP A 40 -4.21 7.69 17.19
CA ASP A 40 -5.19 7.75 18.26
C ASP A 40 -6.15 8.91 17.94
N ASP A 41 -7.23 9.11 18.68
CA ASP A 41 -8.27 10.14 18.45
C ASP A 41 -7.80 11.61 18.48
N CYS A 42 -6.49 11.85 18.35
CA CYS A 42 -5.89 13.17 18.41
C CYS A 42 -5.80 13.88 17.06
N LEU A 43 -5.91 13.17 15.94
CA LEU A 43 -5.83 13.69 14.58
C LEU A 43 -7.20 13.57 13.90
N SER A 44 -7.72 14.67 13.38
CA SER A 44 -8.91 14.65 12.54
C SER A 44 -8.56 14.63 11.05
N TYR A 45 -9.43 14.04 10.24
CA TYR A 45 -9.30 14.11 8.77
C TYR A 45 -9.27 15.55 8.26
N PHE A 46 -10.02 16.45 8.91
CA PHE A 46 -10.05 17.86 8.56
C PHE A 46 -8.69 18.55 8.78
N ASP A 47 -7.96 18.19 9.85
CA ASP A 47 -6.62 18.74 10.12
C ASP A 47 -5.66 18.38 8.97
N VAL A 48 -5.72 17.14 8.47
CA VAL A 48 -4.91 16.68 7.33
C VAL A 48 -5.30 17.40 6.04
N CYS A 49 -6.61 17.50 5.75
CA CYS A 49 -7.12 18.24 4.59
C CYS A 49 -6.71 19.73 4.59
N THR A 50 -6.52 20.32 5.77
CA THR A 50 -6.05 21.71 5.90
C THR A 50 -4.53 21.80 5.76
N ALA A 51 -3.79 20.85 6.34
CA ALA A 51 -2.33 20.88 6.31
C ALA A 51 -1.74 20.64 4.91
N ILE A 52 -2.29 19.69 4.13
CA ILE A 52 -1.72 19.28 2.83
C ILE A 52 -1.60 20.45 1.83
N PRO A 53 -2.64 21.25 1.53
CA PRO A 53 -2.52 22.39 0.62
C PRO A 53 -1.48 23.42 1.07
N GLU A 54 -1.37 23.65 2.38
CA GLU A 54 -0.35 24.55 2.93
C GLU A 54 1.06 23.97 2.77
N MET A 55 1.23 22.66 2.90
CA MET A 55 2.50 21.97 2.70
C MET A 55 2.90 21.90 1.23
N VAL A 56 1.96 21.82 0.31
CA VAL A 56 2.19 21.96 -1.14
C VAL A 56 2.61 23.40 -1.46
N SER A 57 1.87 24.39 -0.96
CA SER A 57 2.19 25.82 -1.18
C SER A 57 3.55 26.20 -0.63
N SER A 58 3.96 25.65 0.50
CA SER A 58 5.28 25.86 1.10
C SER A 58 6.40 25.01 0.50
N GLY A 59 6.07 24.12 -0.46
CA GLY A 59 7.02 23.28 -1.19
C GLY A 59 7.57 22.09 -0.42
N HIS A 60 6.90 21.63 0.64
CA HIS A 60 7.29 20.42 1.38
C HIS A 60 6.73 19.15 0.73
N LEU A 61 5.54 19.26 0.14
CA LEU A 61 4.91 18.21 -0.65
C LEU A 61 4.73 18.69 -2.08
N LYS A 62 4.69 17.73 -3.01
CA LYS A 62 4.35 17.96 -4.41
C LYS A 62 3.10 17.16 -4.73
N GLU A 63 2.13 17.82 -5.32
CA GLU A 63 0.94 17.19 -5.88
C GLU A 63 1.26 16.57 -7.26
N LEU A 64 0.81 15.35 -7.47
CA LEU A 64 0.94 14.59 -8.71
C LEU A 64 -0.44 14.37 -9.33
N GLU A 65 -0.48 13.66 -10.43
CA GLU A 65 -1.74 13.25 -11.07
C GLU A 65 -2.59 12.39 -10.12
N ASN A 66 -3.92 12.43 -10.33
CA ASN A 66 -4.91 11.68 -9.53
C ASN A 66 -4.95 12.03 -8.03
N ASP A 67 -4.73 13.30 -7.68
CA ASP A 67 -4.78 13.81 -6.30
C ASP A 67 -3.86 13.01 -5.34
N THR A 68 -2.69 12.62 -5.82
CA THR A 68 -1.67 11.97 -5.03
C THR A 68 -0.52 12.91 -4.73
N TYR A 69 0.21 12.64 -3.64
CA TYR A 69 1.26 13.50 -3.12
C TYR A 69 2.53 12.73 -2.87
N GLU A 70 3.66 13.40 -3.04
CA GLU A 70 4.97 12.91 -2.65
C GLU A 70 5.74 13.98 -1.88
N ILE A 71 6.70 13.56 -1.07
CA ILE A 71 7.57 14.47 -0.32
C ILE A 71 8.67 15.03 -1.24
N THR A 72 8.96 16.32 -1.13
CA THR A 72 10.05 16.97 -1.84
C THR A 72 11.39 16.85 -1.09
N ASP A 73 12.50 17.21 -1.73
CA ASP A 73 13.82 17.27 -1.07
C ASP A 73 13.80 18.26 0.09
N LYS A 74 13.10 19.40 -0.05
CA LYS A 74 12.88 20.36 1.04
C LYS A 74 12.12 19.70 2.19
N GLY A 75 11.04 19.00 1.89
CA GLY A 75 10.26 18.27 2.91
C GLY A 75 11.10 17.23 3.66
N ARG A 76 11.97 16.50 2.96
CA ARG A 76 12.89 15.53 3.58
C ARG A 76 13.91 16.22 4.49
N ALA A 77 14.47 17.34 4.06
CA ALA A 77 15.44 18.09 4.86
C ALA A 77 14.79 18.65 6.14
N ASP A 78 13.59 19.22 6.03
CA ASP A 78 12.86 19.79 7.17
C ASP A 78 12.34 18.68 8.10
N CYS A 79 11.97 17.50 7.57
CA CYS A 79 11.66 16.31 8.37
C CYS A 79 12.84 15.91 9.25
N ALA A 80 14.05 15.81 8.70
CA ALA A 80 15.24 15.43 9.46
C ALA A 80 15.56 16.39 10.61
N LEU A 81 15.17 17.67 10.50
CA LEU A 81 15.34 18.66 11.57
C LEU A 81 14.25 18.60 12.65
N THR A 82 13.07 18.11 12.31
CA THR A 82 11.88 18.19 13.17
C THR A 82 11.43 16.84 13.74
N GLU A 83 11.88 15.72 13.17
CA GLU A 83 11.43 14.39 13.57
C GLU A 83 11.69 14.06 15.05
N ASP A 84 12.69 14.65 15.68
CA ASP A 84 12.99 14.43 17.09
C ASP A 84 11.95 15.05 18.05
N SER A 85 11.11 15.94 17.56
CA SER A 85 9.98 16.48 18.33
C SER A 85 8.82 15.50 18.47
N ILE A 86 8.75 14.46 17.60
CA ILE A 86 7.70 13.45 17.63
C ILE A 86 7.97 12.45 18.75
N ALA A 87 6.95 12.20 19.58
CA ALA A 87 7.04 11.20 20.64
C ALA A 87 7.41 9.81 20.08
N TYR A 88 8.32 9.10 20.74
CA TYR A 88 8.83 7.80 20.28
C TYR A 88 7.72 6.77 19.96
N THR A 89 6.69 6.71 20.80
CA THR A 89 5.55 5.81 20.58
C THR A 89 4.78 6.11 19.31
N VAL A 90 4.65 7.41 18.95
CA VAL A 90 4.00 7.86 17.73
C VAL A 90 4.87 7.50 16.51
N LYS A 91 6.19 7.74 16.58
CA LYS A 91 7.14 7.32 15.53
C LYS A 91 7.00 5.83 15.25
N CYS A 92 7.10 4.97 16.27
CA CYS A 92 7.02 3.52 16.10
C CYS A 92 5.69 3.06 15.47
N LYS A 93 4.55 3.64 15.89
CA LYS A 93 3.24 3.32 15.32
C LYS A 93 3.17 3.75 13.85
N ALA A 94 3.61 4.96 13.52
CA ALA A 94 3.62 5.48 12.16
C ALA A 94 4.53 4.64 11.25
N GLU A 95 5.75 4.31 11.68
CA GLU A 95 6.67 3.45 10.93
C GLU A 95 6.09 2.06 10.66
N ASN A 96 5.42 1.46 11.64
CA ASN A 96 4.74 0.18 11.47
C ASN A 96 3.57 0.27 10.47
N ALA A 97 2.81 1.36 10.50
CA ALA A 97 1.72 1.59 9.55
C ALA A 97 2.27 1.77 8.13
N VAL A 98 3.29 2.61 7.95
CA VAL A 98 3.95 2.84 6.66
C VAL A 98 4.61 1.57 6.13
N SER A 99 5.28 0.80 6.97
CA SER A 99 5.93 -0.47 6.56
C SER A 99 4.90 -1.47 6.04
N ARG A 100 3.73 -1.57 6.69
CA ARG A 100 2.62 -2.42 6.22
C ARG A 100 2.06 -1.92 4.89
N PHE A 101 1.85 -0.61 4.77
CA PHE A 101 1.37 0.02 3.55
C PHE A 101 2.33 -0.20 2.37
N ASN A 102 3.62 0.11 2.53
CA ASN A 102 4.63 -0.08 1.49
C ASN A 102 4.69 -1.55 1.03
N ARG A 103 4.63 -2.50 1.98
CA ARG A 103 4.58 -3.93 1.66
C ARG A 103 3.33 -4.31 0.88
N GLN A 104 2.17 -3.78 1.26
CA GLN A 104 0.92 -4.06 0.57
C GLN A 104 0.92 -3.52 -0.85
N VAL A 105 1.35 -2.26 -1.06
CA VAL A 105 1.46 -1.66 -2.40
C VAL A 105 2.44 -2.43 -3.27
N ARG A 106 3.61 -2.79 -2.71
CA ARG A 106 4.60 -3.61 -3.41
C ARG A 106 4.03 -4.97 -3.81
N ARG A 107 3.35 -5.68 -2.92
CA ARG A 107 2.68 -6.95 -3.25
C ARG A 107 1.67 -6.79 -4.38
N SER A 108 0.84 -5.75 -4.32
CA SER A 108 -0.15 -5.49 -5.37
C SER A 108 0.49 -5.23 -6.74
N SER A 109 1.70 -4.69 -6.81
CA SER A 109 2.42 -4.48 -8.07
C SER A 109 2.94 -5.77 -8.72
N TYR A 110 3.13 -6.82 -7.93
CA TYR A 110 3.56 -8.14 -8.41
C TYR A 110 2.42 -9.07 -8.82
N ILE A 111 1.19 -8.70 -8.52
CA ILE A 111 0.01 -9.50 -8.88
C ILE A 111 -0.68 -8.81 -10.06
N LYS A 112 -0.78 -9.54 -11.17
CA LYS A 112 -1.40 -9.06 -12.41
C LYS A 112 -2.55 -9.96 -12.77
N THR A 113 -3.68 -9.37 -13.13
CA THR A 113 -4.84 -10.11 -13.59
C THR A 113 -5.40 -9.48 -14.87
N GLN A 114 -5.84 -10.31 -15.79
CA GLN A 114 -6.44 -9.89 -17.05
C GLN A 114 -7.64 -10.78 -17.37
N VAL A 115 -8.76 -10.16 -17.70
CA VAL A 115 -9.98 -10.85 -18.14
C VAL A 115 -10.20 -10.57 -19.61
N ILE A 116 -10.21 -11.60 -20.45
CA ILE A 116 -10.31 -11.50 -21.91
C ILE A 116 -11.57 -12.22 -22.35
N PRO A 117 -12.52 -11.53 -23.02
CA PRO A 117 -13.67 -12.21 -23.63
C PRO A 117 -13.22 -13.08 -24.80
N ARG A 118 -13.79 -14.28 -24.92
CA ARG A 118 -13.54 -15.24 -26.00
C ARG A 118 -14.72 -15.28 -26.99
N GLU A 119 -14.45 -15.69 -28.21
CA GLU A 119 -15.48 -15.82 -29.26
C GLU A 119 -16.59 -16.83 -28.90
N SER A 120 -16.29 -17.81 -28.03
CA SER A 120 -17.23 -18.79 -27.50
C SER A 120 -18.25 -18.20 -26.51
N GLY A 121 -18.08 -16.92 -26.11
CA GLY A 121 -18.98 -16.26 -25.15
C GLY A 121 -18.57 -16.45 -23.69
N ASP A 122 -17.52 -17.24 -23.42
CA ASP A 122 -16.84 -17.38 -22.14
C ASP A 122 -15.68 -16.38 -22.01
N PHE A 123 -14.93 -16.45 -20.91
CA PHE A 123 -13.85 -15.51 -20.60
C PHE A 123 -12.57 -16.28 -20.22
N SER A 124 -11.44 -15.88 -20.81
CA SER A 124 -10.12 -16.30 -20.29
C SER A 124 -9.69 -15.34 -19.19
N VAL A 125 -9.26 -15.89 -18.05
CA VAL A 125 -8.74 -15.14 -16.91
C VAL A 125 -7.28 -15.51 -16.74
N ILE A 126 -6.40 -14.57 -17.10
CA ILE A 126 -4.95 -14.71 -16.95
C ILE A 126 -4.56 -14.04 -15.64
N MET A 127 -3.87 -14.77 -14.78
CA MET A 127 -3.47 -14.35 -13.44
C MET A 127 -2.00 -14.68 -13.26
N ALA A 128 -1.18 -13.67 -12.95
CA ALA A 128 0.25 -13.84 -12.77
C ALA A 128 0.70 -13.31 -11.40
N LEU A 129 1.61 -14.03 -10.79
CA LEU A 129 2.36 -13.64 -9.61
C LEU A 129 3.82 -13.50 -10.00
N ASP A 130 4.35 -12.31 -9.82
CA ASP A 130 5.76 -11.97 -10.03
C ASP A 130 6.49 -11.78 -8.68
N ASP A 131 7.81 -11.65 -8.71
CA ASP A 131 8.65 -11.14 -7.63
C ASP A 131 9.69 -10.15 -8.18
N GLU A 132 10.73 -9.85 -7.40
CA GLU A 132 11.81 -8.95 -7.81
C GLU A 132 12.67 -9.51 -8.96
N VAL A 133 12.66 -10.81 -9.14
CA VAL A 133 13.50 -11.53 -10.14
C VAL A 133 12.72 -11.78 -11.43
N GLY A 134 11.40 -12.00 -11.33
CA GLY A 134 10.54 -12.26 -12.49
C GLY A 134 9.23 -12.94 -12.16
N ASN A 135 8.69 -13.65 -13.15
CA ASN A 135 7.42 -14.36 -12.99
C ASN A 135 7.60 -15.67 -12.21
N LEU A 136 6.88 -15.81 -11.10
CA LEU A 136 6.85 -17.02 -10.28
C LEU A 136 5.78 -18.01 -10.74
N MET A 137 4.61 -17.51 -11.13
CA MET A 137 3.48 -18.34 -11.51
C MET A 137 2.57 -17.59 -12.47
N THR A 138 2.10 -18.28 -13.49
CA THR A 138 1.01 -17.79 -14.34
C THR A 138 -0.06 -18.86 -14.44
N LEU A 139 -1.31 -18.49 -14.16
CA LEU A 139 -2.49 -19.33 -14.30
C LEU A 139 -3.41 -18.74 -15.36
N GLU A 140 -3.91 -19.58 -16.24
CA GLU A 140 -4.98 -19.24 -17.16
C GLU A 140 -6.17 -20.16 -16.92
N LEU A 141 -7.32 -19.58 -16.57
CA LEU A 141 -8.56 -20.31 -16.31
C LEU A 141 -9.67 -19.77 -17.21
N VAL A 142 -10.56 -20.66 -17.62
CA VAL A 142 -11.77 -20.30 -18.37
C VAL A 142 -12.93 -20.11 -17.41
N ALA A 143 -13.59 -18.96 -17.50
CA ALA A 143 -14.80 -18.65 -16.75
C ALA A 143 -16.01 -18.54 -17.67
N PRO A 144 -17.13 -19.20 -17.36
CA PRO A 144 -18.30 -19.26 -18.26
C PRO A 144 -19.06 -17.93 -18.37
N ASN A 145 -18.79 -16.97 -17.51
CA ASN A 145 -19.40 -15.62 -17.56
C ASN A 145 -18.50 -14.57 -16.89
N GLN A 146 -18.77 -13.31 -17.21
CA GLN A 146 -18.01 -12.16 -16.71
C GLN A 146 -17.98 -12.06 -15.18
N ARG A 147 -19.10 -12.36 -14.50
CA ARG A 147 -19.17 -12.33 -13.03
C ARG A 147 -18.18 -13.29 -12.37
N GLN A 148 -18.07 -14.50 -12.91
CA GLN A 148 -17.11 -15.50 -12.41
C GLN A 148 -15.67 -15.11 -12.77
N ALA A 149 -15.44 -14.56 -13.97
CA ALA A 149 -14.13 -14.07 -14.38
C ALA A 149 -13.60 -12.99 -13.44
N LEU A 150 -14.42 -11.96 -13.15
CA LEU A 150 -14.06 -10.90 -12.21
C LEU A 150 -13.86 -11.44 -10.78
N ARG A 151 -14.65 -12.43 -10.36
CA ARG A 151 -14.48 -13.05 -9.05
C ARG A 151 -13.16 -13.82 -8.94
N LEU A 152 -12.76 -14.54 -9.98
CA LEU A 152 -11.44 -15.21 -10.04
C LEU A 152 -10.31 -14.22 -9.94
N SER A 153 -10.35 -13.14 -10.75
CA SER A 153 -9.37 -12.04 -10.72
C SER A 153 -9.21 -11.47 -9.30
N ASN A 154 -10.31 -11.02 -8.68
CA ASN A 154 -10.29 -10.41 -7.35
C ASN A 154 -9.82 -11.36 -6.24
N LEU A 155 -10.20 -12.63 -6.30
CA LEU A 155 -9.76 -13.63 -5.32
C LEU A 155 -8.29 -14.01 -5.50
N PHE A 156 -7.79 -14.01 -6.73
CA PHE A 156 -6.38 -14.23 -6.99
C PHE A 156 -5.52 -13.11 -6.39
N GLU A 157 -5.91 -11.85 -6.55
CA GLU A 157 -5.20 -10.71 -5.94
C GLU A 157 -5.01 -10.86 -4.43
N GLN A 158 -5.97 -11.50 -3.76
CA GLN A 158 -5.92 -11.73 -2.31
C GLN A 158 -5.12 -12.99 -1.92
N LYS A 159 -5.03 -13.98 -2.80
CA LYS A 159 -4.58 -15.34 -2.47
C LYS A 159 -3.39 -15.83 -3.30
N ALA A 160 -2.83 -15.02 -4.19
CA ALA A 160 -1.81 -15.45 -5.16
C ALA A 160 -0.62 -16.16 -4.50
N GLU A 161 -0.05 -15.60 -3.44
CA GLU A 161 1.09 -16.18 -2.74
C GLU A 161 0.74 -17.52 -2.06
N ASN A 162 -0.45 -17.60 -1.47
CA ASN A 162 -0.92 -18.84 -0.84
C ASN A 162 -1.15 -19.92 -1.88
N LEU A 163 -1.74 -19.58 -3.03
CA LEU A 163 -1.91 -20.49 -4.15
C LEU A 163 -0.57 -21.01 -4.68
N TYR A 164 0.41 -20.11 -4.83
CA TYR A 164 1.76 -20.49 -5.22
C TYR A 164 2.37 -21.49 -4.22
N THR A 165 2.33 -21.18 -2.93
CA THR A 165 2.88 -22.03 -1.88
C THR A 165 2.21 -23.41 -1.85
N LEU A 166 0.88 -23.45 -1.93
CA LEU A 166 0.12 -24.70 -1.96
C LEU A 166 0.42 -25.54 -3.22
N THR A 167 0.52 -24.88 -4.39
CA THR A 167 0.85 -25.55 -5.64
C THR A 167 2.26 -26.15 -5.59
N MET A 168 3.23 -25.39 -5.07
CA MET A 168 4.60 -25.88 -4.91
C MET A 168 4.67 -27.05 -3.92
N ALA A 169 3.99 -26.95 -2.78
CA ALA A 169 3.95 -28.04 -1.80
C ALA A 169 3.37 -29.31 -2.41
N GLU A 170 2.24 -29.22 -3.10
CA GLU A 170 1.56 -30.38 -3.72
C GLU A 170 2.40 -31.03 -4.81
N LEU A 171 3.11 -30.24 -5.63
CA LEU A 171 3.93 -30.75 -6.71
C LEU A 171 5.27 -31.35 -6.22
N LEU A 172 5.78 -30.93 -5.06
CA LEU A 172 7.04 -31.42 -4.52
C LEU A 172 6.88 -32.56 -3.50
N ASP A 173 5.70 -32.71 -2.88
CA ASP A 173 5.42 -33.77 -1.90
C ASP A 173 5.44 -35.21 -2.51
N ASP A 174 5.32 -35.35 -3.84
CA ASP A 174 5.36 -36.64 -4.52
C ASP A 174 6.79 -37.19 -4.67
N GLU A 175 7.84 -36.42 -4.47
CA GLU A 175 9.23 -36.92 -4.58
C GLU A 175 9.67 -37.75 -3.36
N GLU A 176 9.12 -37.53 -2.17
CA GLU A 176 9.50 -38.30 -0.97
C GLU A 176 8.82 -39.69 -0.87
N LYS A 177 7.78 -39.93 -1.68
CA LYS A 177 7.06 -41.23 -1.65
C LYS A 177 7.57 -42.27 -2.66
N SER A 178 8.50 -41.89 -3.55
CA SER A 178 9.02 -42.81 -4.58
C SER A 178 10.39 -43.43 -4.24
N GLU A 179 11.00 -43.09 -3.11
CA GLU A 179 12.29 -43.63 -2.64
C GLU A 179 12.16 -44.51 -1.37
N GLY A 180 10.98 -45.08 -1.09
CA GLY A 180 10.74 -46.01 0.04
C GLY A 180 10.55 -47.46 -0.40
#